data_537ef6464faba0bce2819e4430514914
#
_entry.id   537ef6464faba0bce2819e4430514914
#
_cell.length_a   1.000
_cell.length_b   1.000
_cell.length_c   1.000
_cell.angle_alpha   90.00
_cell.angle_beta   90.00
_cell.angle_gamma   90.00
#
_symmetry.space_group_name_H-M   'P 1'
#
loop_
_entity.id
_entity.type
_entity.pdbx_description
1 polymer ?
#
loop_
_entity_poly.entity_id
_entity_poly.type
_entity_poly.pdbx_seq_one_letter_code
_entity_poly.pdbx_strand_id
1 'polypeptide(L)'
;MLIYLKPLSIFPELHSDTLFGAIVSAISELFPEKIDEMIESFKNEPPFILSSTFPYAFDDDKKIRFYPKIIAKQSKDDFDENLNPQSFKDYKKVKYVEENMFFDMVQGNLRDVDIIRNLGDYSKVKTLLSKDKINAEVSFNENIIPNNSINRVNNQTEGSSIHQAGNMSIWDCFS
;
A
#
# COMPACT_ATOMS: atom_id res chain seq x y z
N MET A 1 14.48 -9.17 5.67
CA MET A 1 13.52 -9.67 6.69
C MET A 1 12.12 -9.18 6.33
N LEU A 2 11.09 -10.02 6.47
CA LEU A 2 9.70 -9.68 6.21
C LEU A 2 8.92 -9.73 7.53
N ILE A 3 8.17 -8.67 7.84
CA ILE A 3 7.39 -8.55 9.07
C ILE A 3 5.91 -8.42 8.69
N TYR A 4 5.06 -9.25 9.29
CA TYR A 4 3.62 -9.16 9.13
C TYR A 4 3.01 -8.45 10.34
N LEU A 5 2.20 -7.42 10.07
CA LEU A 5 1.46 -6.67 11.08
C LEU A 5 -0.01 -7.10 11.00
N LYS A 6 -0.59 -7.50 12.14
CA LYS A 6 -2.03 -7.75 12.25
C LYS A 6 -2.65 -6.57 12.98
N PRO A 7 -3.46 -5.74 12.28
CA PRO A 7 -4.14 -4.63 12.95
C PRO A 7 -5.20 -5.16 13.92
N LEU A 8 -5.28 -4.57 15.10
CA LEU A 8 -6.28 -4.89 16.13
C LEU A 8 -7.46 -3.90 16.12
N SER A 9 -7.37 -2.84 15.32
CA SER A 9 -8.39 -1.81 15.14
C SER A 9 -8.22 -1.19 13.78
N ILE A 10 -9.00 -0.13 13.47
CA ILE A 10 -8.81 0.68 12.26
C ILE A 10 -7.35 1.11 12.18
N PHE A 11 -6.71 0.74 11.09
CA PHE A 11 -5.28 0.90 10.90
C PHE A 11 -5.01 1.64 9.58
N PRO A 12 -4.35 2.80 9.62
CA PRO A 12 -3.99 3.51 8.41
C PRO A 12 -2.89 2.78 7.65
N GLU A 13 -2.79 3.05 6.37
CA GLU A 13 -1.60 2.70 5.61
C GLU A 13 -0.40 3.41 6.25
N LEU A 14 0.57 2.64 6.75
CA LEU A 14 1.76 3.20 7.38
C LEU A 14 2.87 3.40 6.35
N HIS A 15 3.28 4.63 6.21
CA HIS A 15 4.46 4.98 5.44
C HIS A 15 5.74 4.66 6.21
N SER A 16 6.84 4.48 5.48
CA SER A 16 8.14 4.10 6.06
C SER A 16 8.66 5.11 7.09
N ASP A 17 8.42 6.40 6.89
CA ASP A 17 8.77 7.47 7.82
C ASP A 17 7.99 7.39 9.14
N THR A 18 6.69 7.08 9.08
CA THR A 18 5.84 6.87 10.25
C THR A 18 6.30 5.65 11.05
N LEU A 19 6.63 4.54 10.35
CA LEU A 19 7.18 3.35 10.99
C LEU A 19 8.54 3.63 11.64
N PHE A 20 9.40 4.35 10.94
CA PHE A 20 10.69 4.73 11.47
C PHE A 20 10.54 5.61 12.73
N GLY A 21 9.67 6.63 12.67
CA GLY A 21 9.37 7.48 13.82
C GLY A 21 8.85 6.70 15.03
N ALA A 22 7.96 5.72 14.81
CA ALA A 22 7.46 4.86 15.88
C ALA A 22 8.58 4.00 16.51
N ILE A 23 9.49 3.46 15.70
CA ILE A 23 10.64 2.68 16.19
C ILE A 23 11.57 3.57 17.00
N VAL A 24 11.90 4.76 16.50
CA VAL A 24 12.75 5.74 17.20
C VAL A 24 12.14 6.13 18.55
N SER A 25 10.83 6.42 18.56
CA SER A 25 10.10 6.74 19.80
C SER A 25 10.16 5.60 20.80
N ALA A 26 9.89 4.37 20.37
CA ALA A 26 9.95 3.20 21.24
C ALA A 26 11.36 2.95 21.80
N ILE A 27 12.41 3.13 20.99
CA ILE A 27 13.79 2.99 21.45
C ILE A 27 14.15 4.11 22.43
N SER A 28 13.73 5.34 22.20
CA SER A 28 14.00 6.44 23.12
C SER A 28 13.35 6.27 24.48
N GLU A 29 12.22 5.57 24.55
CA GLU A 29 11.53 5.26 25.81
C GLU A 29 12.13 4.04 26.53
N LEU A 30 12.45 2.98 25.77
CA LEU A 30 12.90 1.71 26.34
C LEU A 30 14.42 1.66 26.57
N PHE A 31 15.19 2.35 25.73
CA PHE A 31 16.66 2.31 25.72
C PHE A 31 17.24 3.70 25.42
N PRO A 32 16.98 4.71 26.26
CA PRO A 32 17.35 6.09 26.00
C PRO A 32 18.86 6.28 25.76
N GLU A 33 19.69 5.44 26.37
CA GLU A 33 21.13 5.47 26.22
C GLU A 33 21.63 5.03 24.82
N LYS A 34 20.79 4.37 24.02
CA LYS A 34 21.15 3.85 22.68
C LYS A 34 20.67 4.74 21.54
N ILE A 35 19.88 5.76 21.82
CA ILE A 35 19.22 6.54 20.77
C ILE A 35 20.22 7.33 19.92
N ASP A 36 21.21 7.96 20.57
CA ASP A 36 22.19 8.78 19.88
C ASP A 36 23.09 7.92 18.99
N GLU A 37 23.53 6.75 19.47
CA GLU A 37 24.32 5.79 18.70
C GLU A 37 23.53 5.29 17.49
N MET A 38 22.25 4.98 17.66
CA MET A 38 21.40 4.55 16.57
C MET A 38 21.24 5.63 15.51
N ILE A 39 20.92 6.87 15.90
CA ILE A 39 20.75 7.98 14.96
C ILE A 39 22.05 8.25 14.21
N GLU A 40 23.19 8.19 14.89
CA GLU A 40 24.49 8.41 14.26
C GLU A 40 24.82 7.32 13.23
N SER A 41 24.45 6.07 13.48
CA SER A 41 24.64 4.97 12.54
C SER A 41 23.91 5.21 11.21
N PHE A 42 22.73 5.84 11.24
CA PHE A 42 21.95 6.14 10.02
C PHE A 42 22.58 7.20 9.12
N LYS A 43 23.50 8.04 9.64
CA LYS A 43 24.19 9.04 8.83
C LYS A 43 25.25 8.44 7.92
N ASN A 44 25.87 7.34 8.34
CA ASN A 44 26.98 6.73 7.64
C ASN A 44 26.56 5.45 6.91
N GLU A 45 26.11 4.46 7.66
CA GLU A 45 25.68 3.16 7.14
C GLU A 45 24.38 2.74 7.85
N PRO A 46 23.21 2.93 7.22
CA PRO A 46 21.94 2.62 7.85
C PRO A 46 21.88 1.14 8.24
N PRO A 47 21.63 0.78 9.51
CA PRO A 47 21.57 -0.60 9.95
C PRO A 47 20.38 -1.37 9.36
N PHE A 48 19.36 -0.66 8.90
CA PHE A 48 18.22 -1.22 8.19
C PHE A 48 17.55 -0.18 7.30
N ILE A 49 16.77 -0.66 6.33
CA ILE A 49 15.89 0.14 5.47
C ILE A 49 14.47 -0.40 5.65
N LEU A 50 13.50 0.50 5.79
CA LEU A 50 12.09 0.18 5.91
C LEU A 50 11.34 0.53 4.63
N SER A 51 10.47 -0.37 4.18
CA SER A 51 9.43 -0.02 3.23
C SER A 51 8.20 0.52 3.97
N SER A 52 7.29 1.15 3.24
CA SER A 52 5.91 1.32 3.70
C SER A 52 5.24 -0.05 3.89
N THR A 53 4.11 -0.08 4.61
CA THR A 53 3.31 -1.30 4.73
C THR A 53 2.57 -1.58 3.44
N PHE A 54 2.56 -2.84 3.04
CA PHE A 54 1.80 -3.32 1.90
C PHE A 54 0.79 -4.38 2.34
N PRO A 55 -0.33 -4.49 1.64
CA PRO A 55 -1.34 -5.46 2.00
C PRO A 55 -0.92 -6.90 1.71
N TYR A 56 -1.56 -7.80 2.41
CA TYR A 56 -1.54 -9.21 2.08
C TYR A 56 -2.94 -9.81 2.29
N ALA A 57 -3.23 -10.90 1.62
CA ALA A 57 -4.45 -11.67 1.77
C ALA A 57 -4.10 -13.14 2.03
N PHE A 58 -5.11 -13.92 2.33
CA PHE A 58 -4.98 -15.36 2.44
C PHE A 58 -5.70 -16.05 1.27
N ASP A 59 -5.13 -17.14 0.81
CA ASP A 59 -5.72 -18.11 -0.10
C ASP A 59 -5.50 -19.46 0.57
N ASP A 60 -6.53 -19.95 1.26
CA ASP A 60 -6.40 -21.00 2.26
C ASP A 60 -5.30 -20.64 3.29
N ASP A 61 -4.29 -21.49 3.45
CA ASP A 61 -3.17 -21.28 4.37
C ASP A 61 -2.01 -20.47 3.76
N LYS A 62 -2.12 -20.05 2.51
CA LYS A 62 -1.06 -19.31 1.81
C LYS A 62 -1.30 -17.81 1.85
N LYS A 63 -0.23 -17.07 2.14
CA LYS A 63 -0.26 -15.61 2.10
C LYS A 63 0.01 -15.13 0.68
N ILE A 64 -0.90 -14.31 0.16
CA ILE A 64 -0.73 -13.56 -1.09
C ILE A 64 -0.24 -12.17 -0.71
N ARG A 65 0.94 -11.79 -1.14
CA ARG A 65 1.52 -10.46 -0.91
C ARG A 65 1.22 -9.55 -2.09
N PHE A 66 0.99 -8.29 -1.78
CA PHE A 66 0.74 -7.26 -2.78
C PHE A 66 1.79 -6.17 -2.70
N TYR A 67 2.18 -5.68 -3.86
CA TYR A 67 3.09 -4.55 -4.02
C TYR A 67 2.40 -3.40 -4.71
N PRO A 68 2.82 -2.14 -4.52
CA PRO A 68 2.27 -1.01 -5.25
C PRO A 68 2.41 -1.24 -6.75
N LYS A 69 1.36 -0.87 -7.50
CA LYS A 69 1.41 -0.95 -8.96
C LYS A 69 2.54 -0.07 -9.50
N ILE A 70 3.32 -0.64 -10.40
CA ILE A 70 4.40 0.09 -11.07
C ILE A 70 3.78 1.15 -11.99
N ILE A 71 4.24 2.38 -11.86
CA ILE A 71 3.88 3.47 -12.76
C ILE A 71 5.00 3.57 -13.79
N ALA A 72 4.91 2.77 -14.85
CA ALA A 72 5.83 2.88 -15.97
C ALA A 72 5.43 4.05 -16.88
N LYS A 73 6.44 4.72 -17.46
CA LYS A 73 6.19 5.71 -18.50
C LYS A 73 5.76 4.95 -19.76
N GLN A 74 4.48 5.02 -20.05
CA GLN A 74 3.93 4.40 -21.26
C GLN A 74 4.48 5.14 -22.50
N SER A 75 5.04 4.41 -23.44
CA SER A 75 5.37 4.96 -24.76
C SER A 75 4.08 5.19 -25.56
N LYS A 76 4.10 6.12 -26.51
CA LYS A 76 2.93 6.32 -27.39
C LYS A 76 2.61 5.08 -28.23
N ASP A 77 3.61 4.24 -28.48
CA ASP A 77 3.49 3.00 -29.25
C ASP A 77 2.81 1.87 -28.44
N ASP A 78 2.69 2.00 -27.12
CA ASP A 78 1.96 1.06 -26.26
C ASP A 78 0.44 1.28 -26.27
N PHE A 79 -0.03 2.40 -26.86
CA PHE A 79 -1.47 2.67 -27.01
C PHE A 79 -1.99 1.99 -28.27
N ASP A 80 -2.56 0.81 -28.10
CA ASP A 80 -3.37 0.17 -29.14
C ASP A 80 -4.73 0.89 -29.22
N GLU A 81 -5.09 1.39 -30.41
CA GLU A 81 -6.38 2.06 -30.68
C GLU A 81 -7.59 1.16 -30.36
N ASN A 82 -7.37 -0.15 -30.21
CA ASN A 82 -8.40 -1.14 -29.90
C ASN A 82 -8.60 -1.40 -28.41
N LEU A 83 -7.90 -0.70 -27.52
CA LEU A 83 -8.10 -0.87 -26.07
C LEU A 83 -9.46 -0.30 -25.64
N ASN A 84 -10.20 -1.09 -24.86
CA ASN A 84 -11.45 -0.64 -24.27
C ASN A 84 -11.19 0.54 -23.31
N PRO A 85 -11.76 1.74 -23.56
CA PRO A 85 -11.55 2.90 -22.70
C PRO A 85 -11.97 2.68 -21.25
N GLN A 86 -12.96 1.81 -21.00
CA GLN A 86 -13.41 1.48 -19.66
C GLN A 86 -12.37 0.63 -18.92
N SER A 87 -11.81 -0.40 -19.57
CA SER A 87 -10.73 -1.21 -19.00
C SER A 87 -9.53 -0.36 -18.60
N PHE A 88 -9.19 0.62 -19.42
CA PHE A 88 -8.12 1.56 -19.11
C PHE A 88 -8.42 2.43 -17.87
N LYS A 89 -9.65 2.92 -17.74
CA LYS A 89 -10.07 3.68 -16.54
C LYS A 89 -10.05 2.81 -15.29
N ASP A 90 -10.48 1.56 -15.40
CA ASP A 90 -10.51 0.63 -14.27
C ASP A 90 -9.10 0.17 -13.89
N TYR A 91 -8.22 -0.04 -14.87
CA TYR A 91 -6.79 -0.29 -14.61
C TYR A 91 -6.11 0.86 -13.86
N LYS A 92 -6.48 2.12 -14.15
CA LYS A 92 -5.97 3.28 -13.40
C LYS A 92 -6.35 3.27 -11.92
N LYS A 93 -7.47 2.66 -11.55
CA LYS A 93 -7.93 2.54 -10.16
C LYS A 93 -7.19 1.45 -9.39
N VAL A 94 -6.49 0.56 -10.08
CA VAL A 94 -5.67 -0.48 -9.45
C VAL A 94 -4.54 0.18 -8.67
N LYS A 95 -4.43 -0.17 -7.40
CA LYS A 95 -3.40 0.34 -6.48
C LYS A 95 -2.27 -0.67 -6.27
N TYR A 96 -2.62 -1.95 -6.21
CA TYR A 96 -1.71 -3.01 -5.81
C TYR A 96 -1.72 -4.18 -6.78
N VAL A 97 -0.59 -4.86 -6.86
CA VAL A 97 -0.36 -6.00 -7.76
C VAL A 97 0.16 -7.16 -6.93
N GLU A 98 -0.34 -8.34 -7.17
CA GLU A 98 0.15 -9.59 -6.56
C GLU A 98 1.62 -9.83 -6.90
N GLU A 99 2.35 -10.43 -5.97
CA GLU A 99 3.81 -10.57 -6.01
C GLU A 99 4.36 -11.16 -7.32
N ASN A 100 3.79 -12.26 -7.82
CA ASN A 100 4.28 -12.89 -9.03
C ASN A 100 4.08 -11.98 -10.25
N MET A 101 2.89 -11.39 -10.36
CA MET A 101 2.61 -10.42 -11.43
C MET A 101 3.52 -9.20 -11.34
N PHE A 102 3.80 -8.72 -10.11
CA PHE A 102 4.71 -7.61 -9.91
C PHE A 102 6.11 -7.92 -10.44
N PHE A 103 6.64 -9.10 -10.15
CA PHE A 103 7.95 -9.51 -10.66
C PHE A 103 7.94 -9.70 -12.18
N ASP A 104 6.88 -10.26 -12.75
CA ASP A 104 6.74 -10.39 -14.21
C ASP A 104 6.69 -9.02 -14.89
N MET A 105 6.02 -8.04 -14.29
CA MET A 105 6.01 -6.66 -14.78
C MET A 105 7.40 -6.00 -14.69
N VAL A 106 8.12 -6.20 -13.57
CA VAL A 106 9.50 -5.67 -13.40
C VAL A 106 10.46 -6.27 -14.41
N GLN A 107 10.32 -7.56 -14.70
CA GLN A 107 11.15 -8.26 -15.68
C GLN A 107 10.75 -7.99 -17.15
N GLY A 108 9.62 -7.31 -17.36
CA GLY A 108 9.09 -7.05 -18.69
C GLY A 108 8.38 -8.25 -19.36
N ASN A 109 8.15 -9.32 -18.62
CA ASN A 109 7.42 -10.51 -19.09
C ASN A 109 5.91 -10.24 -19.21
N LEU A 110 5.39 -9.30 -18.44
CA LEU A 110 3.97 -8.90 -18.44
C LEU A 110 3.87 -7.38 -18.61
N ARG A 111 3.22 -6.94 -19.70
CA ARG A 111 3.06 -5.52 -20.00
C ARG A 111 1.68 -5.01 -19.59
N ASP A 112 1.59 -3.74 -19.26
CA ASP A 112 0.33 -3.07 -18.91
C ASP A 112 -0.76 -3.29 -19.97
N VAL A 113 -0.41 -3.23 -21.25
CA VAL A 113 -1.34 -3.41 -22.37
C VAL A 113 -1.99 -4.80 -22.35
N ASP A 114 -1.20 -5.83 -22.04
CA ASP A 114 -1.69 -7.21 -22.01
C ASP A 114 -2.66 -7.42 -20.82
N ILE A 115 -2.39 -6.76 -19.70
CA ILE A 115 -3.29 -6.74 -18.54
C ILE A 115 -4.59 -5.99 -18.86
N ILE A 116 -4.50 -4.80 -19.47
CA ILE A 116 -5.67 -3.97 -19.78
C ILE A 116 -6.62 -4.68 -20.75
N ARG A 117 -6.08 -5.39 -21.74
CA ARG A 117 -6.89 -6.18 -22.70
C ARG A 117 -7.73 -7.24 -22.01
N ASN A 118 -7.19 -7.84 -20.96
CA ASN A 118 -7.80 -8.96 -20.23
C ASN A 118 -8.09 -8.60 -18.77
N LEU A 119 -8.42 -7.34 -18.49
CA LEU A 119 -8.49 -6.82 -17.13
C LEU A 119 -9.47 -7.61 -16.25
N GLY A 120 -10.58 -8.10 -16.80
CA GLY A 120 -11.54 -8.93 -16.08
C GLY A 120 -10.98 -10.23 -15.52
N ASP A 121 -9.92 -10.76 -16.13
CA ASP A 121 -9.26 -11.99 -15.70
C ASP A 121 -8.27 -11.77 -14.54
N TYR A 122 -7.88 -10.51 -14.29
CA TYR A 122 -6.84 -10.16 -13.33
C TYR A 122 -7.31 -9.22 -12.23
N SER A 123 -8.37 -8.44 -12.45
CA SER A 123 -8.76 -7.37 -11.53
C SER A 123 -9.77 -7.83 -10.49
N LYS A 124 -9.45 -7.60 -9.21
CA LYS A 124 -10.35 -7.78 -8.07
C LYS A 124 -10.13 -6.65 -7.07
N VAL A 125 -11.17 -5.89 -6.76
CA VAL A 125 -11.17 -4.86 -5.70
C VAL A 125 -9.91 -3.97 -5.69
N LYS A 126 -9.65 -3.25 -6.77
CA LYS A 126 -8.46 -2.36 -6.92
C LYS A 126 -7.10 -3.08 -6.83
N THR A 127 -7.08 -4.39 -6.97
CA THR A 127 -5.85 -5.20 -7.05
C THR A 127 -5.79 -5.97 -8.35
N LEU A 128 -4.58 -6.38 -8.71
CA LEU A 128 -4.34 -7.38 -9.76
C LEU A 128 -3.88 -8.66 -9.10
N LEU A 129 -4.47 -9.76 -9.51
CA LEU A 129 -4.11 -11.12 -9.13
C LEU A 129 -3.83 -11.95 -10.37
N SER A 130 -2.94 -12.90 -10.26
CA SER A 130 -2.75 -13.94 -11.27
C SER A 130 -4.02 -14.79 -11.42
N LYS A 131 -4.22 -15.37 -12.61
CA LYS A 131 -5.45 -16.12 -12.94
C LYS A 131 -5.75 -17.28 -11.99
N ASP A 132 -4.73 -17.91 -11.48
CA ASP A 132 -4.83 -19.00 -10.49
C ASP A 132 -5.29 -18.53 -9.11
N LYS A 133 -5.13 -17.23 -8.80
CA LYS A 133 -5.47 -16.63 -7.51
C LYS A 133 -6.67 -15.67 -7.55
N ILE A 134 -7.31 -15.52 -8.70
CA ILE A 134 -8.43 -14.57 -8.85
C ILE A 134 -9.62 -14.88 -7.94
N ASN A 135 -9.75 -16.12 -7.51
CA ASN A 135 -10.81 -16.56 -6.60
C ASN A 135 -10.46 -16.34 -5.11
N ALA A 136 -9.22 -15.99 -4.79
CA ALA A 136 -8.83 -15.71 -3.42
C ALA A 136 -9.71 -14.63 -2.78
N GLU A 137 -10.03 -14.78 -1.51
CA GLU A 137 -10.78 -13.77 -0.78
C GLU A 137 -9.89 -12.57 -0.48
N VAL A 138 -10.04 -11.54 -1.30
CA VAL A 138 -9.38 -10.26 -1.11
C VAL A 138 -10.44 -9.22 -0.77
N SER A 139 -10.46 -8.75 0.45
CA SER A 139 -11.34 -7.67 0.87
C SER A 139 -10.52 -6.47 1.33
N PHE A 140 -10.80 -5.30 0.75
CA PHE A 140 -10.24 -4.03 1.18
C PHE A 140 -11.40 -3.11 1.54
N ASN A 141 -11.55 -2.80 2.81
CA ASN A 141 -12.54 -1.85 3.27
C ASN A 141 -11.89 -0.47 3.39
N GLU A 142 -12.40 0.49 2.63
CA GLU A 142 -12.03 1.89 2.78
C GLU A 142 -13.02 2.55 3.73
N ASN A 143 -12.55 2.96 4.91
CA ASN A 143 -13.35 3.76 5.82
C ASN A 143 -12.92 5.24 5.73
N ILE A 144 -13.91 6.10 5.62
CA ILE A 144 -13.69 7.54 5.68
C ILE A 144 -13.79 7.93 7.15
N ILE A 145 -12.68 8.42 7.71
CA ILE A 145 -12.66 8.96 9.07
C ILE A 145 -12.72 10.48 8.98
N PRO A 146 -13.74 11.10 9.60
CA PRO A 146 -13.77 12.54 9.68
C PRO A 146 -12.65 13.04 10.61
N ASN A 147 -11.81 13.91 10.11
CA ASN A 147 -10.78 14.60 10.89
C ASN A 147 -11.17 16.06 11.07
N ASN A 148 -11.01 16.55 12.29
CA ASN A 148 -11.14 17.96 12.60
C ASN A 148 -9.76 18.60 12.72
N SER A 149 -9.59 19.75 12.09
CA SER A 149 -8.41 20.58 12.34
C SER A 149 -8.54 21.24 13.71
N ILE A 150 -7.58 21.00 14.59
CA ILE A 150 -7.51 21.59 15.92
C ILE A 150 -6.38 22.62 15.93
N ASN A 151 -6.71 23.87 16.23
CA ASN A 151 -5.71 24.88 16.47
C ASN A 151 -4.99 24.57 17.80
N ARG A 152 -3.71 24.28 17.73
CA ARG A 152 -2.90 23.88 18.90
C ARG A 152 -2.64 24.99 19.89
N VAL A 153 -2.89 26.25 19.52
CA VAL A 153 -2.67 27.39 20.41
C VAL A 153 -3.83 27.59 21.36
N ASN A 154 -5.06 27.40 20.91
CA ASN A 154 -6.27 27.61 21.68
C ASN A 154 -7.11 26.35 21.92
N ASN A 155 -6.69 25.21 21.41
CA ASN A 155 -7.37 23.90 21.46
C ASN A 155 -8.83 23.95 20.93
N GLN A 156 -9.11 24.86 20.00
CA GLN A 156 -10.41 24.98 19.37
C GLN A 156 -10.37 24.45 17.93
N THR A 157 -11.51 23.97 17.48
CA THR A 157 -11.68 23.64 16.07
C THR A 157 -11.83 24.91 15.25
N GLU A 158 -10.97 25.11 14.26
CA GLU A 158 -11.07 26.22 13.33
C GLU A 158 -12.18 25.97 12.32
N GLY A 159 -13.29 26.67 12.51
CA GLY A 159 -14.40 26.70 11.55
C GLY A 159 -15.19 25.38 11.47
N SER A 160 -16.20 25.39 10.61
CA SER A 160 -17.07 24.23 10.35
C SER A 160 -16.46 23.21 9.36
N SER A 161 -15.16 23.18 9.20
CA SER A 161 -14.50 22.30 8.23
C SER A 161 -14.20 20.94 8.86
N ILE A 162 -15.18 20.05 8.83
CA ILE A 162 -14.91 18.62 8.92
C ILE A 162 -14.20 18.24 7.63
N HIS A 163 -12.90 18.03 7.70
CA HIS A 163 -12.16 17.47 6.58
C HIS A 163 -12.34 15.97 6.59
N GLN A 164 -12.84 15.40 5.49
CA GLN A 164 -12.72 13.97 5.26
C GLN A 164 -11.25 13.70 4.98
N ALA A 165 -10.52 13.18 5.97
CA ALA A 165 -9.20 12.67 5.72
C ALA A 165 -9.31 11.47 4.78
N GLY A 166 -8.38 11.40 3.86
CA GLY A 166 -8.37 10.42 2.80
C GLY A 166 -8.56 9.00 3.30
N ASN A 167 -9.03 8.17 2.41
CA ASN A 167 -9.39 6.78 2.60
C ASN A 167 -8.38 6.03 3.47
N MET A 168 -8.81 5.62 4.66
CA MET A 168 -8.10 4.62 5.43
C MET A 168 -8.52 3.26 4.92
N SER A 169 -7.57 2.49 4.43
CA SER A 169 -7.80 1.10 4.08
C SER A 169 -7.75 0.26 5.35
N ILE A 170 -8.85 -0.39 5.70
CA ILE A 170 -8.81 -1.46 6.70
C ILE A 170 -8.57 -2.75 5.95
N TRP A 171 -7.54 -3.43 6.37
CA TRP A 171 -7.24 -4.78 5.92
C TRP A 171 -7.95 -5.75 6.85
N ASP A 172 -9.14 -6.22 6.47
CA ASP A 172 -9.75 -7.35 7.15
C ASP A 172 -9.08 -8.63 6.63
N CYS A 173 -8.06 -9.07 7.34
CA CYS A 173 -7.62 -10.44 7.25
C CYS A 173 -8.57 -11.27 8.09
N PHE A 174 -9.62 -11.82 7.49
CA PHE A 174 -10.39 -12.86 8.15
C PHE A 174 -9.54 -14.12 8.27
N SER A 175 -9.37 -14.58 9.48
CA SER A 175 -8.85 -15.90 9.83
C SER A 175 -9.96 -16.91 9.80
#